data_fbec9fee75282b7693b12a7450568af8
#
_entry.id   fbec9fee75282b7693b12a7450568af8
#
_cell.length_a   1.000
_cell.length_b   1.000
_cell.length_c   1.000
_cell.angle_alpha   90.00
_cell.angle_beta   90.00
_cell.angle_gamma   90.00
#
_symmetry.space_group_name_H-M   'P 1'
#
loop_
_entity.id
_entity.type
_entity.pdbx_description
1 polymer ?
#
loop_
_entity_poly.entity_id
_entity_poly.type
_entity_poly.pdbx_seq_one_letter_code
_entity_poly.pdbx_strand_id
1 'polypeptide(L)'
;MGLPELLKLSDQEYANTFRMIGDPTFPEYKNRFDIPVVVDPRLPIPELIAKAKIDNYLKYNEITHLSGERSEPYIFFTHDSKRYATHSAALAISKFAPDEVGCTLQELIFFCLYEPLMFEGISMDAILTNFRQEDYHPCIVKVSDKAEIGAHWHNDVSAGMNILSKGKSLYKFAST
;
A
#
# COMPACT_ATOMS: atom_id res chain seq x y z
N MET A 1 1.03 -12.45 12.59
CA MET A 1 1.83 -12.17 11.37
C MET A 1 3.34 -12.09 11.59
N GLY A 2 3.84 -12.09 12.81
CA GLY A 2 5.29 -12.04 13.14
C GLY A 2 6.02 -10.76 12.70
N LEU A 3 5.28 -9.64 12.54
CA LEU A 3 5.89 -8.33 12.25
C LEU A 3 6.73 -7.79 13.41
N PRO A 4 6.36 -7.98 14.69
CA PRO A 4 7.19 -7.57 15.82
C PRO A 4 8.59 -8.16 15.79
N GLU A 5 8.73 -9.43 15.37
CA GLU A 5 10.00 -10.12 15.28
C GLU A 5 10.99 -9.42 14.31
N LEU A 6 10.50 -8.83 13.22
CA LEU A 6 11.33 -8.09 12.26
C LEU A 6 11.95 -6.82 12.88
N LEU A 7 11.31 -6.25 13.88
CA LEU A 7 11.80 -5.09 14.64
C LEU A 7 12.49 -5.49 15.96
N LYS A 8 12.62 -6.79 16.25
CA LYS A 8 13.16 -7.31 17.51
C LYS A 8 12.39 -6.81 18.73
N LEU A 9 11.07 -6.69 18.60
CA LEU A 9 10.14 -6.30 19.66
C LEU A 9 9.30 -7.50 20.10
N SER A 10 8.88 -7.51 21.35
CA SER A 10 7.81 -8.40 21.81
C SER A 10 6.46 -7.96 21.22
N ASP A 11 5.49 -8.85 21.19
CA ASP A 11 4.13 -8.53 20.73
C ASP A 11 3.51 -7.38 21.54
N GLN A 12 3.80 -7.31 22.83
CA GLN A 12 3.30 -6.25 23.70
C GLN A 12 3.95 -4.89 23.42
N GLU A 13 5.27 -4.86 23.20
CA GLU A 13 5.97 -3.63 22.82
C GLU A 13 5.49 -3.14 21.45
N TYR A 14 5.32 -4.07 20.49
CA TYR A 14 4.79 -3.74 19.17
C TYR A 14 3.36 -3.21 19.27
N ALA A 15 2.46 -3.87 20.00
CA ALA A 15 1.09 -3.41 20.21
C ALA A 15 1.02 -2.05 20.88
N ASN A 16 1.91 -1.76 21.83
CA ASN A 16 1.99 -0.45 22.50
C ASN A 16 2.31 0.68 21.50
N THR A 17 3.06 0.40 20.46
CA THR A 17 3.37 1.38 19.41
C THR A 17 2.12 1.84 18.65
N PHE A 18 1.07 1.00 18.62
CA PHE A 18 -0.17 1.26 17.89
C PHE A 18 -1.32 1.75 18.78
N ARG A 19 -1.03 2.26 19.99
CA ARG A 19 -2.07 2.90 20.81
C ARG A 19 -2.57 4.15 20.11
N MET A 20 -3.85 4.13 19.75
CA MET A 20 -4.52 5.29 19.14
C MET A 20 -4.88 6.33 20.20
N ILE A 21 -4.68 7.60 19.91
CA ILE A 21 -5.25 8.69 20.71
C ILE A 21 -6.72 8.84 20.33
N GLY A 22 -7.62 8.33 21.16
CA GLY A 22 -9.06 8.47 20.99
C GLY A 22 -9.67 7.53 19.93
N ASP A 23 -10.99 7.51 19.87
CA ASP A 23 -11.72 6.87 18.79
C ASP A 23 -11.39 7.58 17.49
N PRO A 24 -10.92 6.88 16.44
CA PRO A 24 -10.81 7.47 15.13
C PRO A 24 -12.24 7.85 14.69
N THR A 25 -12.59 9.08 14.85
CA THR A 25 -13.74 9.59 14.13
C THR A 25 -13.39 9.44 12.67
N PHE A 26 -13.99 8.45 12.01
CA PHE A 26 -13.91 8.27 10.57
C PHE A 26 -14.63 9.45 9.91
N PRO A 27 -13.92 10.50 9.49
CA PRO A 27 -14.61 11.62 8.92
C PRO A 27 -14.92 11.30 7.47
N GLU A 28 -15.44 12.17 6.79
CA GLU A 28 -15.66 12.41 5.35
C GLU A 28 -15.47 11.30 4.28
N TYR A 29 -14.71 10.23 4.56
CA TYR A 29 -14.45 9.14 3.61
C TYR A 29 -15.48 8.00 3.64
N LYS A 30 -16.45 8.05 4.50
CA LYS A 30 -17.37 6.98 4.92
C LYS A 30 -17.96 6.09 3.81
N ASN A 31 -17.94 6.53 2.57
CA ASN A 31 -18.47 5.78 1.44
C ASN A 31 -17.45 5.62 0.28
N ARG A 32 -16.20 6.05 0.47
CA ARG A 32 -15.18 6.01 -0.58
C ARG A 32 -13.95 5.22 -0.16
N PHE A 33 -13.57 5.33 1.09
CA PHE A 33 -12.40 4.69 1.68
C PHE A 33 -12.80 4.13 3.04
N ASP A 34 -13.19 2.87 3.07
CA ASP A 34 -13.76 2.19 4.24
C ASP A 34 -12.85 1.08 4.79
N ILE A 35 -11.75 0.77 4.10
CA ILE A 35 -10.80 -0.25 4.52
C ILE A 35 -9.61 0.43 5.22
N PRO A 36 -9.47 0.27 6.55
CA PRO A 36 -8.31 0.78 7.27
C PRO A 36 -7.10 -0.14 7.06
N VAL A 37 -5.95 0.45 6.76
CA VAL A 37 -4.68 -0.26 6.63
C VAL A 37 -3.66 0.37 7.57
N VAL A 38 -3.10 -0.43 8.45
CA VAL A 38 -2.02 -0.02 9.34
C VAL A 38 -0.69 -0.22 8.64
N VAL A 39 0.15 0.79 8.64
CA VAL A 39 1.49 0.75 8.07
C VAL A 39 2.52 1.05 9.14
N ASP A 40 3.52 0.21 9.23
CA ASP A 40 4.73 0.49 10.00
C ASP A 40 5.91 0.76 9.06
N PRO A 41 6.26 2.02 8.81
CA PRO A 41 7.32 2.37 7.87
C PRO A 41 8.73 1.99 8.35
N ARG A 42 8.89 1.60 9.61
CA ARG A 42 10.16 1.10 10.16
C ARG A 42 10.50 -0.30 9.64
N LEU A 43 9.49 -1.02 9.11
CA LEU A 43 9.68 -2.35 8.54
C LEU A 43 10.25 -2.21 7.12
N PRO A 44 11.47 -2.70 6.87
CA PRO A 44 12.08 -2.61 5.55
C PRO A 44 11.27 -3.40 4.50
N ILE A 45 11.13 -2.84 3.31
CA ILE A 45 10.37 -3.48 2.22
C ILE A 45 10.88 -4.90 1.91
N PRO A 46 12.21 -5.19 1.85
CA PRO A 46 12.71 -6.54 1.61
C PRO A 46 12.19 -7.57 2.61
N GLU A 47 12.18 -7.24 3.90
CA GLU A 47 11.70 -8.12 4.97
C GLU A 47 10.19 -8.32 4.90
N LEU A 48 9.44 -7.25 4.58
CA LEU A 48 8.00 -7.32 4.37
C LEU A 48 7.64 -8.25 3.20
N ILE A 49 8.35 -8.14 2.09
CA ILE A 49 8.16 -8.98 0.91
C ILE A 49 8.45 -10.45 1.25
N ALA A 50 9.56 -10.72 1.93
CA ALA A 50 9.91 -12.07 2.36
C ALA A 50 8.85 -12.65 3.31
N LYS A 51 8.34 -11.83 4.25
CA LYS A 51 7.28 -12.22 5.18
C LYS A 51 5.94 -12.47 4.48
N ALA A 52 5.61 -11.66 3.49
CA ALA A 52 4.40 -11.79 2.67
C ALA A 52 4.50 -12.95 1.66
N LYS A 53 5.68 -13.57 1.50
CA LYS A 53 5.96 -14.60 0.49
C LYS A 53 5.65 -14.13 -0.94
N ILE A 54 6.04 -12.90 -1.23
CA ILE A 54 5.88 -12.29 -2.53
C ILE A 54 7.19 -12.48 -3.29
N ASP A 55 7.14 -13.04 -4.50
CA ASP A 55 8.30 -13.11 -5.39
C ASP A 55 8.61 -11.70 -5.91
N ASN A 56 9.89 -11.31 -5.88
CA ASN A 56 10.29 -9.97 -6.24
C ASN A 56 11.25 -9.95 -7.42
N TYR A 57 10.84 -9.30 -8.50
CA TYR A 57 11.64 -9.12 -9.72
C TYR A 57 12.27 -7.73 -9.85
N LEU A 58 12.02 -6.83 -8.89
CA LEU A 58 12.54 -5.47 -8.91
C LEU A 58 13.79 -5.34 -8.05
N LYS A 59 14.69 -4.46 -8.45
CA LYS A 59 15.85 -4.07 -7.63
C LYS A 59 15.48 -2.87 -6.77
N TYR A 60 15.61 -2.98 -5.45
CA TYR A 60 15.22 -1.93 -4.50
C TYR A 60 15.95 -0.61 -4.69
N ASN A 61 17.20 -0.65 -5.11
CA ASN A 61 17.98 0.56 -5.39
C ASN A 61 17.47 1.35 -6.63
N GLU A 62 16.52 0.79 -7.36
CA GLU A 62 15.87 1.42 -8.51
C GLU A 62 14.45 1.93 -8.17
N ILE A 63 14.05 1.85 -6.89
CA ILE A 63 12.73 2.30 -6.39
C ILE A 63 12.88 3.69 -5.77
N THR A 64 12.01 4.60 -6.16
CA THR A 64 11.92 5.96 -5.59
C THR A 64 10.49 6.22 -5.10
N HIS A 65 10.35 6.51 -3.81
CA HIS A 65 9.07 6.90 -3.24
C HIS A 65 8.82 8.39 -3.48
N LEU A 66 7.63 8.71 -4.03
CA LEU A 66 7.22 10.10 -4.31
C LEU A 66 6.59 10.79 -3.09
N SER A 67 6.13 10.02 -2.11
CA SER A 67 5.74 10.54 -0.81
C SER A 67 6.97 10.63 0.09
N GLY A 68 7.14 11.73 0.81
CA GLY A 68 8.25 11.88 1.76
C GLY A 68 8.39 10.71 2.72
N GLU A 69 9.61 10.43 3.17
CA GLU A 69 9.88 9.36 4.13
C GLU A 69 9.09 9.56 5.41
N ARG A 70 8.49 8.49 5.89
CA ARG A 70 7.78 8.43 7.17
C ARG A 70 8.57 7.57 8.13
N SER A 71 8.63 8.00 9.38
CA SER A 71 9.36 7.27 10.44
C SER A 71 8.45 6.64 11.48
N GLU A 72 7.17 7.01 11.49
CA GLU A 72 6.22 6.58 12.52
C GLU A 72 5.06 5.78 11.91
N PRO A 73 4.56 4.75 12.62
CA PRO A 73 3.38 4.02 12.22
C PRO A 73 2.17 4.94 12.01
N TYR A 74 1.32 4.56 11.04
CA TYR A 74 0.11 5.30 10.71
C TYR A 74 -0.98 4.39 10.16
N ILE A 75 -2.19 4.92 10.11
CA ILE A 75 -3.33 4.29 9.42
C ILE A 75 -3.70 5.16 8.23
N PHE A 76 -3.96 4.53 7.11
CA PHE A 76 -4.66 5.15 6.00
C PHE A 76 -5.93 4.37 5.68
N PHE A 77 -6.86 5.02 4.97
CA PHE A 77 -8.10 4.40 4.53
C PHE A 77 -8.12 4.28 3.01
N THR A 78 -8.47 3.10 2.53
CA THR A 78 -8.52 2.77 1.10
C THR A 78 -9.85 2.09 0.74
N HIS A 79 -10.00 1.72 -0.51
CA HIS A 79 -11.15 1.00 -1.06
C HIS A 79 -10.77 -0.44 -1.47
N ASP A 80 -11.74 -1.18 -1.97
CA ASP A 80 -11.61 -2.60 -2.37
C ASP A 80 -10.82 -2.84 -3.68
N SER A 81 -10.02 -1.87 -4.12
CA SER A 81 -9.24 -1.89 -5.37
C SER A 81 -10.03 -1.86 -6.68
N LYS A 82 -11.35 -2.03 -6.68
CA LYS A 82 -12.16 -2.10 -7.91
C LYS A 82 -12.53 -0.74 -8.50
N ARG A 83 -12.32 0.34 -7.74
CA ARG A 83 -12.73 1.69 -8.13
C ARG A 83 -12.14 2.16 -9.45
N TYR A 84 -10.89 1.81 -9.70
CA TYR A 84 -10.15 2.17 -10.92
C TYR A 84 -9.80 0.94 -11.76
N ALA A 85 -10.64 -0.09 -11.70
CA ALA A 85 -10.47 -1.28 -12.52
C ALA A 85 -10.37 -0.92 -14.00
N THR A 86 -9.38 -1.49 -14.69
CA THR A 86 -9.11 -1.25 -16.12
C THR A 86 -8.69 0.18 -16.49
N HIS A 87 -8.27 0.99 -15.52
CA HIS A 87 -7.68 2.30 -15.79
C HIS A 87 -6.15 2.19 -15.80
N SER A 88 -5.50 2.96 -16.70
CA SER A 88 -4.07 3.22 -16.55
C SER A 88 -3.82 4.11 -15.33
N ALA A 89 -2.59 4.14 -14.83
CA ALA A 89 -2.21 5.03 -13.74
C ALA A 89 -2.50 6.51 -14.08
N ALA A 90 -2.16 6.95 -15.28
CA ALA A 90 -2.45 8.30 -15.77
C ALA A 90 -3.95 8.63 -15.72
N LEU A 91 -4.78 7.74 -16.24
CA LEU A 91 -6.23 7.95 -16.26
C LEU A 91 -6.83 7.94 -14.86
N ALA A 92 -6.40 7.04 -13.99
CA ALA A 92 -6.85 6.99 -12.60
C ALA A 92 -6.51 8.28 -11.84
N ILE A 93 -5.27 8.76 -11.94
CA ILE A 93 -4.82 10.01 -11.31
C ILE A 93 -5.68 11.19 -11.77
N SER A 94 -6.00 11.27 -13.07
CA SER A 94 -6.84 12.36 -13.60
C SER A 94 -8.26 12.38 -13.05
N LYS A 95 -8.71 11.27 -12.46
CA LYS A 95 -10.04 11.09 -11.86
C LYS A 95 -10.05 11.16 -10.35
N PHE A 96 -8.90 11.28 -9.71
CA PHE A 96 -8.84 11.38 -8.25
C PHE A 96 -9.62 12.58 -7.74
N ALA A 97 -10.34 12.37 -6.66
CA ALA A 97 -10.95 13.48 -5.92
C ALA A 97 -9.88 14.37 -5.29
N PRO A 98 -10.18 15.64 -4.94
CA PRO A 98 -9.20 16.56 -4.33
C PRO A 98 -8.56 16.02 -3.05
N ASP A 99 -9.27 15.17 -2.31
CA ASP A 99 -8.85 14.53 -1.06
C ASP A 99 -8.33 13.09 -1.25
N GLU A 100 -8.04 12.71 -2.48
CA GLU A 100 -7.57 11.37 -2.88
C GLU A 100 -6.12 11.40 -3.37
N VAL A 101 -5.40 10.32 -3.13
CA VAL A 101 -4.03 10.13 -3.58
C VAL A 101 -3.74 8.63 -3.75
N GLY A 102 -2.76 8.27 -4.57
CA GLY A 102 -2.34 6.88 -4.74
C GLY A 102 -1.65 6.30 -3.50
N CYS A 103 -1.36 5.02 -3.56
CA CYS A 103 -0.58 4.31 -2.54
C CYS A 103 0.89 4.16 -2.95
N THR A 104 1.77 4.04 -1.95
CA THR A 104 3.16 3.63 -2.13
C THR A 104 3.27 2.10 -2.22
N LEU A 105 4.42 1.59 -2.66
CA LEU A 105 4.67 0.14 -2.67
C LEU A 105 4.56 -0.47 -1.26
N GLN A 106 5.08 0.20 -0.24
CA GLN A 106 4.98 -0.28 1.13
C GLN A 106 3.52 -0.38 1.59
N GLU A 107 2.71 0.64 1.33
CA GLU A 107 1.28 0.65 1.63
C GLU A 107 0.53 -0.46 0.90
N LEU A 108 0.88 -0.70 -0.36
CA LEU A 108 0.31 -1.79 -1.14
C LEU A 108 0.65 -3.16 -0.57
N ILE A 109 1.91 -3.39 -0.14
CA ILE A 109 2.30 -4.65 0.52
C ILE A 109 1.50 -4.85 1.82
N PHE A 110 1.33 -3.81 2.64
CA PHE A 110 0.51 -3.92 3.84
C PHE A 110 -0.96 -4.22 3.51
N PHE A 111 -1.54 -3.57 2.51
CA PHE A 111 -2.89 -3.90 2.05
C PHE A 111 -3.02 -5.38 1.67
N CYS A 112 -2.09 -5.91 0.89
CA CYS A 112 -2.09 -7.33 0.50
C CYS A 112 -1.95 -8.29 1.69
N LEU A 113 -1.24 -7.89 2.76
CA LEU A 113 -1.11 -8.67 3.98
C LEU A 113 -2.41 -8.72 4.80
N TYR A 114 -3.19 -7.63 4.80
CA TYR A 114 -4.45 -7.55 5.53
C TYR A 114 -5.63 -8.13 4.75
N GLU A 115 -5.65 -7.94 3.44
CA GLU A 115 -6.77 -8.29 2.57
C GLU A 115 -6.35 -9.20 1.40
N PRO A 116 -5.77 -10.39 1.69
CA PRO A 116 -5.21 -11.24 0.64
C PRO A 116 -6.25 -11.77 -0.35
N LEU A 117 -7.52 -11.87 0.04
CA LEU A 117 -8.59 -12.32 -0.84
C LEU A 117 -9.05 -11.26 -1.84
N MET A 118 -8.92 -9.97 -1.50
CA MET A 118 -9.28 -8.87 -2.42
C MET A 118 -8.30 -8.72 -3.58
N PHE A 119 -7.19 -9.44 -3.53
CA PHE A 119 -6.08 -9.30 -4.43
C PHE A 119 -5.99 -10.43 -5.46
N GLU A 120 -6.87 -11.43 -5.37
CA GLU A 120 -6.77 -12.63 -6.20
C GLU A 120 -7.14 -12.35 -7.67
N GLY A 121 -6.23 -12.70 -8.59
CA GLY A 121 -6.44 -12.56 -10.03
C GLY A 121 -6.37 -11.14 -10.58
N ILE A 122 -5.90 -10.16 -9.77
CA ILE A 122 -5.74 -8.76 -10.19
C ILE A 122 -4.31 -8.28 -9.98
N SER A 123 -3.93 -7.25 -10.72
CA SER A 123 -2.71 -6.49 -10.50
C SER A 123 -3.05 -5.13 -9.89
N MET A 124 -2.28 -4.70 -8.90
CA MET A 124 -2.45 -3.39 -8.25
C MET A 124 -1.16 -2.57 -8.34
N ASP A 125 -1.27 -1.33 -8.80
CA ASP A 125 -0.14 -0.43 -9.00
C ASP A 125 0.03 0.54 -7.82
N ALA A 126 1.29 0.69 -7.41
CA ALA A 126 1.72 1.61 -6.36
C ALA A 126 2.17 2.95 -6.96
N ILE A 127 1.23 3.78 -7.37
CA ILE A 127 1.48 4.97 -8.18
C ILE A 127 2.19 6.14 -7.45
N LEU A 128 2.38 6.07 -6.14
CA LEU A 128 3.28 6.96 -5.39
C LEU A 128 4.69 6.39 -5.24
N THR A 129 5.04 5.42 -6.05
CA THR A 129 6.39 4.85 -6.12
C THR A 129 6.77 4.71 -7.58
N ASN A 130 7.97 5.16 -7.93
CA ASN A 130 8.54 4.97 -9.26
C ASN A 130 9.57 3.85 -9.26
N PHE A 131 9.68 3.15 -10.38
CA PHE A 131 10.71 2.15 -10.64
C PHE A 131 11.53 2.57 -11.84
N ARG A 132 12.85 2.79 -11.65
CA ARG A 132 13.84 3.27 -12.63
C ARG A 132 13.54 4.65 -13.22
N GLN A 133 12.34 4.83 -13.74
CA GLN A 133 11.90 6.04 -14.44
C GLN A 133 10.56 6.52 -13.87
N GLU A 134 10.24 7.78 -14.06
CA GLU A 134 9.00 8.39 -13.55
C GLU A 134 7.73 7.75 -14.12
N ASP A 135 7.84 7.12 -15.29
CA ASP A 135 6.69 6.52 -15.98
C ASP A 135 6.44 5.04 -15.63
N TYR A 136 7.21 4.44 -14.72
CA TYR A 136 7.02 3.06 -14.30
C TYR A 136 6.67 2.98 -12.83
N HIS A 137 5.58 2.29 -12.52
CA HIS A 137 5.12 2.09 -11.15
C HIS A 137 5.27 0.62 -10.76
N PRO A 138 5.82 0.33 -9.57
CA PRO A 138 5.77 -1.02 -9.03
C PRO A 138 4.33 -1.48 -8.91
N CYS A 139 4.10 -2.75 -9.26
CA CYS A 139 2.81 -3.40 -9.09
C CYS A 139 2.97 -4.71 -8.33
N ILE A 140 1.92 -5.15 -7.68
CA ILE A 140 1.80 -6.50 -7.14
C ILE A 140 0.69 -7.19 -7.93
N VAL A 141 1.00 -8.38 -8.46
CA VAL A 141 0.04 -9.25 -9.13
C VAL A 141 -0.03 -10.58 -8.39
N LYS A 142 -1.22 -11.11 -8.17
CA LYS A 142 -1.41 -12.45 -7.63
C LYS A 142 -1.97 -13.36 -8.71
N VAL A 143 -1.20 -14.38 -9.06
CA VAL A 143 -1.60 -15.41 -10.03
C VAL A 143 -1.65 -16.74 -9.29
N SER A 144 -2.85 -17.29 -9.15
CA SER A 144 -3.10 -18.50 -8.37
C SER A 144 -2.66 -18.34 -6.91
N ASP A 145 -1.70 -19.13 -6.44
CA ASP A 145 -1.18 -19.16 -5.07
C ASP A 145 0.03 -18.26 -4.84
N LYS A 146 0.53 -17.60 -5.90
CA LYS A 146 1.74 -16.76 -5.86
C LYS A 146 1.41 -15.30 -6.07
N ALA A 147 2.06 -14.46 -5.29
CA ALA A 147 2.12 -13.03 -5.52
C ALA A 147 3.51 -12.64 -6.01
N GLU A 148 3.57 -11.71 -6.95
CA GLU A 148 4.79 -11.26 -7.60
C GLU A 148 4.83 -9.73 -7.68
N ILE A 149 6.01 -9.13 -7.47
CA ILE A 149 6.22 -7.71 -7.70
C ILE A 149 6.89 -7.51 -9.05
N GLY A 150 6.22 -6.76 -9.91
CA GLY A 150 6.71 -6.28 -11.18
C GLY A 150 6.58 -4.76 -11.30
N ALA A 151 6.59 -4.25 -12.51
CA ALA A 151 6.32 -2.84 -12.80
C ALA A 151 5.51 -2.69 -14.08
N HIS A 152 4.57 -1.74 -14.06
CA HIS A 152 3.78 -1.32 -15.22
C HIS A 152 4.16 0.06 -15.68
N TRP A 153 4.06 0.29 -16.97
CA TRP A 153 4.18 1.62 -17.54
C TRP A 153 2.92 2.46 -17.22
N HIS A 154 3.13 3.74 -16.93
CA HIS A 154 2.11 4.70 -16.50
C HIS A 154 0.83 4.74 -17.36
N ASN A 155 0.96 4.49 -18.66
CA ASN A 155 -0.16 4.48 -19.61
C ASN A 155 -0.67 3.08 -19.97
N ASP A 156 -0.09 2.02 -19.40
CA ASP A 156 -0.59 0.68 -19.68
C ASP A 156 -2.02 0.50 -19.18
N VAL A 157 -2.81 -0.17 -20.00
CA VAL A 157 -4.17 -0.60 -19.65
C VAL A 157 -4.30 -2.06 -20.04
N SER A 158 -4.47 -2.92 -19.06
CA SER A 158 -4.77 -4.33 -19.30
C SER A 158 -5.90 -4.84 -18.43
N ALA A 159 -6.53 -5.93 -18.86
CA ALA A 159 -7.56 -6.57 -18.05
C ALA A 159 -6.96 -7.03 -16.71
N GLY A 160 -7.64 -6.71 -15.61
CA GLY A 160 -7.17 -7.04 -14.26
C GLY A 160 -6.20 -6.04 -13.65
N MET A 161 -5.85 -4.94 -14.31
CA MET A 161 -5.14 -3.84 -13.68
C MET A 161 -6.07 -3.01 -12.80
N ASN A 162 -5.58 -2.64 -11.63
CA ASN A 162 -6.26 -1.76 -10.69
C ASN A 162 -5.27 -0.77 -10.08
N ILE A 163 -5.77 0.38 -9.71
CA ILE A 163 -5.01 1.38 -8.98
C ILE A 163 -5.58 1.46 -7.58
N LEU A 164 -4.75 1.18 -6.58
CA LEU A 164 -5.13 1.42 -5.20
C LEU A 164 -4.91 2.89 -4.86
N SER A 165 -5.98 3.56 -4.45
CA SER A 165 -5.92 4.93 -3.93
C SER A 165 -6.41 4.99 -2.49
N LYS A 166 -6.11 6.09 -1.83
CA LYS A 166 -6.45 6.34 -0.42
C LYS A 166 -6.85 7.78 -0.20
N GLY A 167 -7.51 8.03 0.93
CA GLY A 167 -7.69 9.39 1.42
C GLY A 167 -6.35 10.04 1.80
N LYS A 168 -6.22 11.34 1.58
CA LYS A 168 -4.99 12.11 1.91
C LYS A 168 -4.72 12.18 3.41
N SER A 169 -5.76 12.11 4.24
CA SER A 169 -5.61 12.15 5.69
C SER A 169 -5.05 10.85 6.23
N LEU A 170 -4.07 10.97 7.09
CA LEU A 170 -3.43 9.86 7.76
C LEU A 170 -3.60 10.01 9.27
N TYR A 171 -3.83 8.91 9.93
CA TYR A 171 -4.01 8.87 11.37
C TYR A 171 -2.72 8.34 12.00
N LYS A 172 -2.12 9.12 12.90
CA LYS A 172 -0.94 8.72 13.65
C LYS A 172 -1.35 8.04 14.95
N PHE A 173 -0.52 7.10 15.37
CA PHE A 173 -0.63 6.53 16.70
C PHE A 173 -0.01 7.46 17.75
N ALA A 174 -0.52 7.43 18.99
CA ALA A 174 0.06 8.20 20.07
C ALA A 174 1.52 7.77 20.29
N SER A 175 2.41 8.76 20.31
CA SER A 175 3.74 8.54 20.89
C SER A 175 3.54 8.32 22.40
N THR A 176 3.96 7.18 22.90
CA THR A 176 4.03 6.91 24.35
C THR A 176 5.23 7.59 24.96
#